data_8d4793721a9163a051fa6f6e643390af
#
_entry.id   8d4793721a9163a051fa6f6e643390af
#
_cell.length_a   1.000
_cell.length_b   1.000
_cell.length_c   1.000
_cell.angle_alpha   90.00
_cell.angle_beta   90.00
_cell.angle_gamma   90.00
#
_symmetry.space_group_name_H-M   'P 1'
#
loop_
_entity.id
_entity.type
_entity.pdbx_description
1 polymer ?
#
loop_
_entity_poly.entity_id
_entity_poly.type
_entity_poly.pdbx_seq_one_letter_code
_entity_poly.pdbx_strand_id
1 'polypeptide(L)'
;MNASPKIYSPKELLQILTSAIRAEEFSVAHGQHCIIVDARDLRTPMRLKQLPNCPLIALHPDSTFNVATTVLSDFDCVVSEQELEPVIAGIRAQPIAASTLCHLLRHSQNLTIEQALTAESMAYGLLQSSVGFRNWLATR
;
A
#
# COMPACT_ATOMS: atom_id res chain seq x y z
N MET A 1 20.35 -12.55 0.80
CA MET A 1 20.71 -11.13 0.91
C MET A 1 19.47 -10.33 0.56
N ASN A 2 18.82 -9.69 1.55
CA ASN A 2 17.69 -8.80 1.27
C ASN A 2 18.26 -7.51 0.69
N ALA A 3 18.12 -7.32 -0.60
CA ALA A 3 18.41 -6.03 -1.21
C ALA A 3 17.54 -4.96 -0.54
N SER A 4 18.11 -3.81 -0.20
CA SER A 4 17.36 -2.67 0.30
C SER A 4 16.25 -2.33 -0.71
N PRO A 5 15.03 -2.03 -0.27
CA PRO A 5 13.94 -1.72 -1.18
C PRO A 5 14.28 -0.49 -2.02
N LYS A 6 13.91 -0.53 -3.29
CA LYS A 6 14.08 0.63 -4.17
C LYS A 6 13.12 1.74 -3.71
N ILE A 7 13.66 2.93 -3.50
CA ILE A 7 12.88 4.16 -3.26
C ILE A 7 12.78 4.90 -4.58
N TYR A 8 11.57 5.20 -5.01
CA TYR A 8 11.27 5.89 -6.25
C TYR A 8 11.13 7.39 -6.00
N SER A 9 11.49 8.20 -6.98
CA SER A 9 11.05 9.59 -7.02
C SER A 9 9.59 9.68 -7.49
N PRO A 10 8.86 10.78 -7.18
CA PRO A 10 7.51 10.99 -7.72
C PRO A 10 7.44 10.93 -9.24
N LYS A 11 8.47 11.44 -9.93
CA LYS A 11 8.57 11.41 -11.39
C LYS A 11 8.71 9.97 -11.93
N GLU A 12 9.55 9.16 -11.32
CA GLU A 12 9.68 7.74 -11.69
C GLU A 12 8.37 6.99 -11.49
N LEU A 13 7.66 7.23 -10.36
CA LEU A 13 6.36 6.62 -10.12
C LEU A 13 5.35 6.95 -11.21
N LEU A 14 5.25 8.22 -11.61
CA LEU A 14 4.36 8.64 -12.70
C LEU A 14 4.70 7.96 -14.03
N GLN A 15 5.98 7.71 -14.30
CA GLN A 15 6.42 7.00 -15.51
C GLN A 15 6.05 5.52 -15.51
N ILE A 16 6.14 4.84 -14.37
CA ILE A 16 5.83 3.41 -14.26
C ILE A 16 4.33 3.13 -14.16
N LEU A 17 3.54 4.05 -13.59
CA LEU A 17 2.08 3.91 -13.45
C LEU A 17 1.33 4.60 -14.61
N THR A 18 1.81 4.43 -15.84
CA THR A 18 1.22 5.08 -17.02
C THR A 18 -0.04 4.41 -17.54
N SER A 19 -0.27 3.15 -17.19
CA SER A 19 -1.43 2.36 -17.63
C SER A 19 -1.83 1.34 -16.58
N ALA A 20 -3.06 0.80 -16.70
CA ALA A 20 -3.55 -0.26 -15.82
C ALA A 20 -2.68 -1.52 -15.88
N ILE A 21 -2.17 -1.90 -17.06
CA ILE A 21 -1.28 -3.05 -17.24
C ILE A 21 0.01 -2.85 -16.44
N ARG A 22 0.61 -1.66 -16.53
CA ARG A 22 1.81 -1.33 -15.78
C ARG A 22 1.57 -1.33 -14.26
N ALA A 23 0.42 -0.81 -13.82
CA ALA A 23 0.05 -0.83 -12.40
C ALA A 23 -0.09 -2.27 -11.88
N GLU A 24 -0.59 -3.20 -12.70
CA GLU A 24 -0.77 -4.59 -12.34
C GLU A 24 0.55 -5.38 -12.25
N GLU A 25 1.58 -4.98 -12.98
CA GLU A 25 2.94 -5.52 -12.82
C GLU A 25 3.48 -5.29 -11.40
N PHE A 26 3.02 -4.22 -10.73
CA PHE A 26 3.35 -3.91 -9.34
C PHE A 26 2.31 -4.54 -8.38
N SER A 27 2.41 -5.85 -8.22
CA SER A 27 1.52 -6.62 -7.36
C SER A 27 2.28 -7.69 -6.58
N VAL A 28 1.66 -8.18 -5.51
CA VAL A 28 2.18 -9.30 -4.72
C VAL A 28 2.37 -10.55 -5.58
N ALA A 29 1.51 -10.77 -6.56
CA ALA A 29 1.61 -11.90 -7.50
C ALA A 29 2.90 -11.86 -8.34
N HIS A 30 3.44 -10.67 -8.60
CA HIS A 30 4.69 -10.47 -9.32
C HIS A 30 5.90 -10.23 -8.39
N GLY A 31 5.74 -10.51 -7.09
CA GLY A 31 6.81 -10.37 -6.10
C GLY A 31 7.05 -8.93 -5.61
N GLN A 32 6.22 -7.98 -6.01
CA GLN A 32 6.30 -6.59 -5.54
C GLN A 32 5.42 -6.42 -4.32
N HIS A 33 6.01 -6.35 -3.13
CA HIS A 33 5.28 -6.29 -1.89
C HIS A 33 4.79 -4.89 -1.54
N CYS A 34 5.50 -3.85 -1.93
CA CYS A 34 5.13 -2.43 -1.79
C CYS A 34 5.96 -1.56 -2.74
N ILE A 35 5.49 -0.34 -2.96
CA ILE A 35 6.24 0.74 -3.62
C ILE A 35 6.50 1.84 -2.61
N ILE A 36 7.74 2.30 -2.53
CA ILE A 36 8.16 3.38 -1.64
C ILE A 36 8.55 4.58 -2.49
N VAL A 37 8.02 5.73 -2.16
CA VAL A 37 8.28 7.00 -2.88
C VAL A 37 8.86 8.03 -1.92
N ASP A 38 9.95 8.66 -2.32
CA ASP A 38 10.48 9.81 -1.61
C ASP A 38 9.56 11.02 -1.84
N ALA A 39 8.76 11.33 -0.83
CA ALA A 39 7.76 12.39 -0.87
C ALA A 39 8.19 13.67 -0.13
N ARG A 40 9.46 13.76 0.31
CA ARG A 40 9.96 14.89 1.13
C ARG A 40 9.78 16.25 0.45
N ASP A 41 9.94 16.29 -0.86
CA ASP A 41 9.82 17.52 -1.65
C ASP A 41 8.49 17.66 -2.39
N LEU A 42 7.54 16.75 -2.17
CA LEU A 42 6.24 16.81 -2.82
C LEU A 42 5.42 17.99 -2.28
N ARG A 43 4.99 18.89 -3.16
CA ARG A 43 4.25 20.12 -2.81
C ARG A 43 2.81 20.11 -3.31
N THR A 44 2.50 19.24 -4.26
CA THR A 44 1.16 19.11 -4.84
C THR A 44 0.79 17.62 -4.95
N PRO A 45 -0.50 17.25 -4.83
CA PRO A 45 -0.94 15.89 -5.04
C PRO A 45 -0.55 15.39 -6.43
N MET A 46 -0.09 14.15 -6.51
CA MET A 46 0.31 13.53 -7.79
C MET A 46 -0.89 13.23 -8.68
N ARG A 47 -2.07 13.03 -8.08
CA ARG A 47 -3.34 12.69 -8.77
C ARG A 47 -3.15 11.48 -9.68
N LEU A 48 -2.68 10.38 -9.10
CA LEU A 48 -2.44 9.14 -9.81
C LEU A 48 -3.73 8.61 -10.44
N LYS A 49 -3.71 8.36 -11.73
CA LYS A 49 -4.84 7.76 -12.46
C LYS A 49 -4.96 6.26 -12.21
N GLN A 50 -3.82 5.63 -11.93
CA GLN A 50 -3.71 4.21 -11.66
C GLN A 50 -2.94 4.02 -10.35
N LEU A 51 -3.43 3.15 -9.49
CA LEU A 51 -2.75 2.75 -8.26
C LEU A 51 -2.18 1.33 -8.44
N PRO A 52 -1.02 1.04 -7.84
CA PRO A 52 -0.44 -0.30 -7.92
C PRO A 52 -1.28 -1.30 -7.12
N ASN A 53 -1.18 -2.59 -7.48
CA ASN A 53 -1.83 -3.69 -6.75
C ASN A 53 -1.00 -4.16 -5.53
N CYS A 54 -0.34 -3.22 -4.89
CA CYS A 54 0.40 -3.37 -3.63
C CYS A 54 0.35 -2.05 -2.85
N PRO A 55 0.72 -2.05 -1.55
CA PRO A 55 0.83 -0.83 -0.76
C PRO A 55 1.73 0.23 -1.41
N LEU A 56 1.27 1.47 -1.44
CA LEU A 56 1.99 2.65 -1.90
C LEU A 56 2.34 3.53 -0.70
N ILE A 57 3.61 3.65 -0.40
CA ILE A 57 4.16 4.25 0.81
C ILE A 57 4.87 5.56 0.48
N ALA A 58 4.51 6.64 1.18
CA ALA A 58 5.26 7.89 1.14
C ALA A 58 6.33 7.91 2.22
N LEU A 59 7.58 8.13 1.84
CA LEU A 59 8.65 8.45 2.78
C LEU A 59 8.67 9.96 3.01
N HIS A 60 8.37 10.38 4.23
CA HIS A 60 8.31 11.78 4.63
C HIS A 60 8.81 11.94 6.07
N PRO A 61 9.56 13.01 6.41
CA PRO A 61 10.10 13.19 7.77
C PRO A 61 9.03 13.33 8.85
N ASP A 62 7.84 13.81 8.49
CA ASP A 62 6.69 13.88 9.39
C ASP A 62 5.67 12.81 9.00
N SER A 63 5.68 11.68 9.73
CA SER A 63 4.74 10.57 9.55
C SER A 63 3.34 10.83 10.15
N THR A 64 3.16 11.94 10.88
CA THR A 64 1.86 12.33 11.44
C THR A 64 0.94 13.00 10.41
N PHE A 65 1.39 13.18 9.18
CA PHE A 65 0.59 13.75 8.10
C PHE A 65 -0.74 13.01 7.91
N ASN A 66 -1.82 13.78 7.87
CA ASN A 66 -3.11 13.22 7.48
C ASN A 66 -3.17 13.03 5.96
N VAL A 67 -3.01 11.80 5.51
CA VAL A 67 -2.98 11.44 4.09
C VAL A 67 -4.23 11.93 3.35
N ALA A 68 -5.41 11.84 3.96
CA ALA A 68 -6.68 12.16 3.31
C ALA A 68 -6.85 13.65 2.93
N THR A 69 -6.13 14.55 3.61
CA THR A 69 -6.31 16.00 3.45
C THR A 69 -5.08 16.73 2.93
N THR A 70 -4.03 15.99 2.54
CA THR A 70 -2.73 16.57 2.19
C THR A 70 -2.32 16.27 0.75
N VAL A 71 -1.15 16.78 0.37
CA VAL A 71 -0.48 16.44 -0.90
C VAL A 71 -0.16 14.95 -1.03
N LEU A 72 -0.26 14.19 0.05
CA LEU A 72 0.04 12.76 0.13
C LEU A 72 -1.22 11.87 -0.01
N SER A 73 -2.35 12.42 -0.49
CA SER A 73 -3.64 11.72 -0.61
C SER A 73 -3.64 10.49 -1.54
N ASP A 74 -2.66 10.38 -2.41
CA ASP A 74 -2.50 9.21 -3.30
C ASP A 74 -1.85 8.01 -2.61
N PHE A 75 -1.28 8.19 -1.41
CA PHE A 75 -0.53 7.15 -0.70
C PHE A 75 -1.40 6.43 0.33
N ASP A 76 -1.11 5.15 0.56
CA ASP A 76 -1.81 4.35 1.56
C ASP A 76 -1.32 4.65 2.98
N CYS A 77 -0.05 4.98 3.13
CA CYS A 77 0.53 5.42 4.41
C CYS A 77 1.74 6.32 4.20
N VAL A 78 2.08 7.06 5.26
CA VAL A 78 3.25 7.91 5.35
C VAL A 78 4.14 7.36 6.44
N VAL A 79 5.43 7.23 6.17
CA VAL A 79 6.43 6.74 7.13
C VAL A 79 7.65 7.65 7.16
N SER A 80 8.24 7.80 8.33
CA SER A 80 9.56 8.38 8.49
C SER A 80 10.66 7.36 8.15
N GLU A 81 11.89 7.82 8.02
CA GLU A 81 13.04 6.91 7.79
C GLU A 81 13.17 5.84 8.90
N GLN A 82 12.85 6.19 10.14
CA GLN A 82 12.92 5.28 11.28
C GLN A 82 11.81 4.22 11.27
N GLU A 83 10.64 4.54 10.72
CA GLU A 83 9.48 3.65 10.64
C GLU A 83 9.49 2.77 9.39
N LEU A 84 10.30 3.11 8.40
CA LEU A 84 10.28 2.47 7.09
C LEU A 84 10.56 0.97 7.16
N GLU A 85 11.66 0.57 7.81
CA GLU A 85 12.06 -0.85 7.86
C GLU A 85 11.06 -1.72 8.65
N PRO A 86 10.55 -1.34 9.83
CA PRO A 86 9.48 -2.07 10.51
C PRO A 86 8.22 -2.25 9.66
N VAL A 87 7.79 -1.21 8.94
CA VAL A 87 6.61 -1.28 8.07
C VAL A 87 6.84 -2.24 6.91
N ILE A 88 7.99 -2.17 6.24
CA ILE A 88 8.35 -3.09 5.15
C ILE A 88 8.42 -4.53 5.66
N ALA A 89 9.00 -4.76 6.81
CA ALA A 89 9.08 -6.09 7.41
C ALA A 89 7.69 -6.67 7.68
N GLY A 90 6.76 -5.86 8.20
CA GLY A 90 5.36 -6.25 8.39
C GLY A 90 4.66 -6.60 7.08
N ILE A 91 4.82 -5.79 6.05
CA ILE A 91 4.24 -6.04 4.72
C ILE A 91 4.80 -7.32 4.10
N ARG A 92 6.11 -7.54 4.19
CA ARG A 92 6.77 -8.77 3.68
C ARG A 92 6.33 -10.03 4.42
N ALA A 93 6.05 -9.92 5.71
CA ALA A 93 5.55 -11.04 6.50
C ALA A 93 4.12 -11.43 6.12
N GLN A 94 3.28 -10.47 5.72
CA GLN A 94 1.86 -10.67 5.38
C GLN A 94 1.46 -9.88 4.12
N PRO A 95 2.07 -10.16 2.95
CA PRO A 95 1.93 -9.31 1.77
C PRO A 95 0.49 -9.31 1.21
N ILE A 96 -0.20 -10.44 1.25
CA ILE A 96 -1.61 -10.54 0.81
C ILE A 96 -2.51 -9.71 1.72
N ALA A 97 -2.32 -9.80 3.04
CA ALA A 97 -3.12 -9.05 3.99
C ALA A 97 -2.90 -7.52 3.83
N ALA A 98 -1.65 -7.09 3.68
CA ALA A 98 -1.32 -5.69 3.46
C ALA A 98 -1.94 -5.15 2.16
N SER A 99 -1.82 -5.89 1.05
CA SER A 99 -2.43 -5.51 -0.23
C SER A 99 -3.96 -5.47 -0.15
N THR A 100 -4.58 -6.49 0.46
CA THR A 100 -6.04 -6.55 0.64
C THR A 100 -6.55 -5.36 1.45
N LEU A 101 -5.85 -5.00 2.54
CA LEU A 101 -6.22 -3.84 3.36
C LEU A 101 -6.16 -2.53 2.56
N CYS A 102 -5.08 -2.30 1.81
CA CYS A 102 -4.95 -1.11 0.98
C CYS A 102 -6.08 -1.02 -0.06
N HIS A 103 -6.38 -2.12 -0.75
CA HIS A 103 -7.50 -2.15 -1.70
C HIS A 103 -8.84 -1.87 -1.03
N LEU A 104 -9.11 -2.49 0.12
CA LEU A 104 -10.34 -2.26 0.87
C LEU A 104 -10.49 -0.79 1.25
N LEU A 105 -9.46 -0.17 1.80
CA LEU A 105 -9.48 1.23 2.22
C LEU A 105 -9.63 2.20 1.03
N ARG A 106 -8.95 1.95 -0.09
CA ARG A 106 -9.05 2.75 -1.32
C ARG A 106 -10.47 2.73 -1.88
N HIS A 107 -11.12 1.56 -1.89
CA HIS A 107 -12.45 1.38 -2.46
C HIS A 107 -13.57 1.83 -1.51
N SER A 108 -13.43 1.61 -0.21
CA SER A 108 -14.47 1.93 0.78
C SER A 108 -14.84 3.40 0.84
N GLN A 109 -13.93 4.31 0.46
CA GLN A 109 -14.18 5.75 0.43
C GLN A 109 -15.32 6.17 -0.50
N ASN A 110 -15.64 5.34 -1.50
CA ASN A 110 -16.67 5.62 -2.50
C ASN A 110 -17.91 4.71 -2.35
N LEU A 111 -17.98 3.91 -1.29
CA LEU A 111 -19.06 2.97 -1.02
C LEU A 111 -20.03 3.52 0.03
N THR A 112 -21.28 3.05 -0.01
CA THR A 112 -22.19 3.21 1.13
C THR A 112 -21.67 2.37 2.31
N ILE A 113 -22.15 2.65 3.52
CA ILE A 113 -21.78 1.89 4.71
C ILE A 113 -22.08 0.39 4.52
N GLU A 114 -23.23 0.06 3.99
CA GLU A 114 -23.65 -1.33 3.74
C GLU A 114 -22.71 -2.04 2.74
N GLN A 115 -22.38 -1.35 1.64
CA GLN A 115 -21.45 -1.87 0.64
C GLN A 115 -20.03 -2.02 1.22
N ALA A 116 -19.57 -1.08 2.03
CA ALA A 116 -18.27 -1.14 2.68
C ALA A 116 -18.18 -2.33 3.67
N LEU A 117 -19.21 -2.55 4.47
CA LEU A 117 -19.30 -3.70 5.38
C LEU A 117 -19.31 -5.05 4.63
N THR A 118 -19.99 -5.09 3.49
CA THR A 118 -19.99 -6.29 2.62
C THR A 118 -18.59 -6.54 2.06
N ALA A 119 -17.91 -5.51 1.56
CA ALA A 119 -16.55 -5.62 1.05
C ALA A 119 -15.57 -6.05 2.16
N GLU A 120 -15.70 -5.51 3.36
CA GLU A 120 -14.90 -5.89 4.53
C GLU A 120 -15.11 -7.37 4.90
N SER A 121 -16.36 -7.84 4.92
CA SER A 121 -16.68 -9.25 5.17
C SER A 121 -16.02 -10.19 4.16
N MET A 122 -16.04 -9.82 2.87
CA MET A 122 -15.40 -10.60 1.81
C MET A 122 -13.88 -10.63 1.98
N ALA A 123 -13.27 -9.48 2.27
CA ALA A 123 -11.84 -9.36 2.55
C ALA A 123 -11.43 -10.20 3.76
N TYR A 124 -12.22 -10.17 4.81
CA TYR A 124 -12.01 -10.94 6.02
C TYR A 124 -12.06 -12.46 5.74
N GLY A 125 -13.09 -12.92 5.03
CA GLY A 125 -13.20 -14.33 4.62
C GLY A 125 -12.02 -14.81 3.77
N LEU A 126 -11.57 -13.97 2.83
CA LEU A 126 -10.38 -14.23 2.00
C LEU A 126 -9.13 -14.41 2.87
N LEU A 127 -8.90 -13.49 3.80
CA LEU A 127 -7.71 -13.52 4.65
C LEU A 127 -7.71 -14.69 5.63
N GLN A 128 -8.85 -15.03 6.22
CA GLN A 128 -8.99 -16.19 7.10
C GLN A 128 -8.69 -17.53 6.40
N SER A 129 -8.96 -17.64 5.11
CA SER A 129 -8.63 -18.82 4.32
C SER A 129 -7.15 -18.91 3.92
N SER A 130 -6.37 -17.86 4.12
CA SER A 130 -4.99 -17.75 3.68
C SER A 130 -4.01 -18.57 4.53
N VAL A 131 -2.86 -18.92 3.92
CA VAL A 131 -1.74 -19.55 4.65
C VAL A 131 -1.18 -18.58 5.70
N GLY A 132 -1.14 -17.29 5.39
CA GLY A 132 -0.67 -16.25 6.32
C GLY A 132 -1.46 -16.23 7.62
N PHE A 133 -2.78 -16.34 7.55
CA PHE A 133 -3.64 -16.41 8.74
C PHE A 133 -3.39 -17.66 9.56
N ARG A 134 -3.27 -18.82 8.91
CA ARG A 134 -2.95 -20.09 9.63
C ARG A 134 -1.60 -20.01 10.33
N ASN A 135 -0.59 -19.47 9.69
CA ASN A 135 0.73 -19.28 10.30
C ASN A 135 0.67 -18.33 11.48
N TRP A 136 -0.07 -17.23 11.36
CA TRP A 136 -0.27 -16.28 12.45
C TRP A 136 -0.99 -16.91 13.65
N LEU A 137 -2.02 -17.75 13.43
CA LEU A 137 -2.70 -18.48 14.50
C LEU A 137 -1.76 -19.46 15.21
N ALA A 138 -0.86 -20.11 14.47
CA ALA A 138 0.07 -21.09 15.05
C ALA A 138 1.13 -20.46 15.97
N THR A 139 1.31 -19.12 15.92
CA THR A 139 2.26 -18.38 16.76
C THR A 139 1.63 -17.77 18.01
N ARG A 140 0.33 -18.02 18.24
CA ARG A 140 -0.43 -17.54 19.38
C ARG A 140 -0.80 -18.68 20.30
#